data_fcdcd3c12d87f0be3fd5ff831acffe75
#
_entry.id   fcdcd3c12d87f0be3fd5ff831acffe75
#
_cell.length_a   1.000
_cell.length_b   1.000
_cell.length_c   1.000
_cell.angle_alpha   90.00
_cell.angle_beta   90.00
_cell.angle_gamma   90.00
#
_symmetry.space_group_name_H-M   'P 1'
#
loop_
_entity.id
_entity.type
_entity.pdbx_description
1 polymer ?
#
loop_
_entity_poly.entity_id
_entity_poly.type
_entity_poly.pdbx_seq_one_letter_code
_entity_poly.pdbx_strand_id
1 'polypeptide(L)'
;MTAYPMWKEYSSDYLKKNPSSSLSVRISAFISALLLSLLCCLFYNIWKYEVERISLNEGGWQSRLVGEIDGEALEAIRNFATVEEAVVNEEKSQDGEMVTDLYFYHYKDVLQDTPRIAELAGIPPENTAYHHELLALYLVRDPQDTAPRLLFPLFLLIVALASFSLVIIIHNSFAVSMNARIHQFGIFSSIGATPKQIRTCLLQEAASLCAL
;
A
#
# COMPACT_ATOMS: atom_id res chain seq x y z
N MET A 1 0.63 -15.65 -42.72
CA MET A 1 -0.69 -16.13 -42.28
C MET A 1 -0.67 -16.17 -40.74
N THR A 2 -1.38 -15.26 -40.10
CA THR A 2 -1.42 -15.12 -38.65
C THR A 2 -2.37 -16.15 -38.07
N ALA A 3 -1.83 -17.19 -37.42
CA ALA A 3 -2.57 -18.24 -36.71
C ALA A 3 -3.34 -17.71 -35.45
N TYR A 4 -3.36 -16.41 -35.26
CA TYR A 4 -3.89 -15.73 -34.08
C TYR A 4 -5.42 -15.86 -33.86
N PRO A 5 -6.30 -15.77 -34.89
CA PRO A 5 -7.74 -15.84 -34.67
C PRO A 5 -8.22 -17.24 -34.28
N MET A 6 -7.64 -18.29 -34.83
CA MET A 6 -8.04 -19.68 -34.61
C MET A 6 -7.84 -20.15 -33.17
N TRP A 7 -6.74 -19.75 -32.50
CA TRP A 7 -6.48 -20.11 -31.11
C TRP A 7 -7.40 -19.39 -30.14
N LYS A 8 -7.79 -18.15 -30.45
CA LYS A 8 -8.75 -17.39 -29.65
C LYS A 8 -10.17 -17.98 -29.73
N GLU A 9 -10.56 -18.40 -30.90
CA GLU A 9 -11.86 -19.05 -31.15
C GLU A 9 -11.92 -20.41 -30.44
N TYR A 10 -10.88 -21.23 -30.58
CA TYR A 10 -10.78 -22.50 -29.88
C TYR A 10 -10.84 -22.32 -28.35
N SER A 11 -10.09 -21.40 -27.79
CA SER A 11 -10.10 -21.12 -26.34
C SER A 11 -11.49 -20.70 -25.86
N SER A 12 -12.18 -19.84 -26.59
CA SER A 12 -13.54 -19.41 -26.27
C SER A 12 -14.54 -20.58 -26.31
N ASP A 13 -14.48 -21.40 -27.34
CA ASP A 13 -15.38 -22.55 -27.51
C ASP A 13 -15.12 -23.64 -26.45
N TYR A 14 -13.86 -23.85 -26.08
CA TYR A 14 -13.52 -24.79 -25.01
C TYR A 14 -14.11 -24.34 -23.67
N LEU A 15 -13.96 -23.06 -23.31
CA LEU A 15 -14.52 -22.50 -22.07
C LEU A 15 -16.05 -22.65 -22.02
N LYS A 16 -16.74 -22.49 -23.16
CA LYS A 16 -18.19 -22.67 -23.26
C LYS A 16 -18.60 -24.15 -23.10
N LYS A 17 -17.83 -25.07 -23.69
CA LYS A 17 -18.15 -26.53 -23.67
C LYS A 17 -17.75 -27.20 -22.36
N ASN A 18 -16.84 -26.64 -21.57
CA ASN A 18 -16.36 -27.19 -20.31
C ASN A 18 -16.55 -26.21 -19.13
N PRO A 19 -17.80 -25.90 -18.76
CA PRO A 19 -18.09 -24.90 -17.74
C PRO A 19 -17.53 -25.25 -16.36
N SER A 20 -17.44 -26.51 -16.02
CA SER A 20 -16.95 -26.99 -14.71
C SER A 20 -15.46 -26.64 -14.49
N SER A 21 -14.60 -26.82 -15.50
CA SER A 21 -13.17 -26.49 -15.42
C SER A 21 -12.95 -24.98 -15.33
N SER A 22 -13.66 -24.19 -16.15
CA SER A 22 -13.56 -22.73 -16.12
C SER A 22 -14.15 -22.15 -14.82
N LEU A 23 -15.21 -22.77 -14.29
CA LEU A 23 -15.85 -22.33 -13.04
C LEU A 23 -14.91 -22.52 -11.86
N SER A 24 -14.18 -23.64 -11.78
CA SER A 24 -13.20 -23.88 -10.70
C SER A 24 -12.12 -22.79 -10.65
N VAL A 25 -11.56 -22.42 -11.79
CA VAL A 25 -10.54 -21.35 -11.87
C VAL A 25 -11.13 -19.99 -11.49
N ARG A 26 -12.34 -19.66 -11.97
CA ARG A 26 -13.03 -18.41 -11.63
C ARG A 26 -13.34 -18.30 -10.14
N ILE A 27 -13.85 -19.38 -9.53
CA ILE A 27 -14.13 -19.41 -8.09
C ILE A 27 -12.84 -19.22 -7.30
N SER A 28 -11.75 -19.91 -7.68
CA SER A 28 -10.46 -19.76 -7.02
C SER A 28 -9.94 -18.30 -7.11
N ALA A 29 -10.01 -17.70 -8.29
CA ALA A 29 -9.61 -16.31 -8.50
C ALA A 29 -10.48 -15.32 -7.70
N PHE A 30 -11.80 -15.53 -7.69
CA PHE A 30 -12.75 -14.72 -6.94
C PHE A 30 -12.48 -14.78 -5.42
N ILE A 31 -12.34 -15.99 -4.88
CA ILE A 31 -12.04 -16.19 -3.45
C ILE A 31 -10.70 -15.54 -3.10
N SER A 32 -9.69 -15.69 -3.98
CA SER A 32 -8.38 -15.07 -3.79
C SER A 32 -8.45 -13.55 -3.74
N ALA A 33 -9.16 -12.95 -4.69
CA ALA A 33 -9.36 -11.49 -4.73
C ALA A 33 -10.13 -10.98 -3.50
N LEU A 34 -11.17 -11.72 -3.09
CA LEU A 34 -11.98 -11.39 -1.92
C LEU A 34 -11.15 -11.43 -0.64
N LEU A 35 -10.35 -12.48 -0.45
CA LEU A 35 -9.46 -12.61 0.73
C LEU A 35 -8.42 -11.49 0.77
N LEU A 36 -7.79 -11.17 -0.36
CA LEU A 36 -6.82 -10.09 -0.42
C LEU A 36 -7.46 -8.72 -0.15
N SER A 37 -8.64 -8.48 -0.73
CA SER A 37 -9.41 -7.25 -0.49
C SER A 37 -9.78 -7.10 1.00
N LEU A 38 -10.24 -8.19 1.63
CA LEU A 38 -10.58 -8.20 3.05
C LEU A 38 -9.36 -7.91 3.92
N LEU A 39 -8.19 -8.48 3.58
CA LEU A 39 -6.94 -8.23 4.29
C LEU A 39 -6.52 -6.75 4.18
N CYS A 40 -6.60 -6.17 2.99
CA CYS A 40 -6.31 -4.74 2.79
C CYS A 40 -7.30 -3.84 3.55
N CYS A 41 -8.58 -4.21 3.56
CA CYS A 41 -9.62 -3.48 4.31
C CYS A 41 -9.36 -3.52 5.82
N LEU A 42 -9.00 -4.68 6.37
CA LEU A 42 -8.63 -4.82 7.78
C LEU A 42 -7.42 -3.95 8.13
N PHE A 43 -6.38 -3.98 7.29
CA PHE A 43 -5.20 -3.15 7.52
C PHE A 43 -5.55 -1.65 7.49
N TYR A 44 -6.33 -1.21 6.52
CA TYR A 44 -6.77 0.18 6.43
C TYR A 44 -7.52 0.62 7.70
N ASN A 45 -8.41 -0.23 8.22
CA ASN A 45 -9.13 0.07 9.45
C ASN A 45 -8.22 0.12 10.67
N ILE A 46 -7.23 -0.79 10.79
CA ILE A 46 -6.25 -0.78 11.88
C ILE A 46 -5.40 0.49 11.79
N TRP A 47 -4.90 0.83 10.59
CA TRP A 47 -4.12 2.04 10.38
C TRP A 47 -4.92 3.30 10.72
N LYS A 48 -6.16 3.39 10.26
CA LYS A 48 -7.04 4.54 10.56
C LYS A 48 -7.31 4.65 12.07
N TYR A 49 -7.58 3.53 12.72
CA TYR A 49 -7.79 3.48 14.17
C TYR A 49 -6.56 3.97 14.95
N GLU A 50 -5.36 3.55 14.56
CA GLU A 50 -4.12 4.00 15.20
C GLU A 50 -3.88 5.49 15.01
N VAL A 51 -4.10 6.03 13.79
CA VAL A 51 -4.02 7.48 13.53
C VAL A 51 -4.98 8.25 14.42
N GLU A 52 -6.24 7.81 14.51
CA GLU A 52 -7.27 8.46 15.31
C GLU A 52 -6.96 8.36 16.81
N ARG A 53 -6.52 7.21 17.29
CA ARG A 53 -6.11 6.98 18.68
C ARG A 53 -4.98 7.91 19.11
N ILE A 54 -3.94 8.04 18.29
CA ILE A 54 -2.80 8.92 18.55
C ILE A 54 -3.26 10.38 18.54
N SER A 55 -4.02 10.78 17.52
CA SER A 55 -4.49 12.16 17.39
C SER A 55 -5.40 12.60 18.56
N LEU A 56 -6.20 11.68 19.10
CA LEU A 56 -7.05 11.96 20.26
C LEU A 56 -6.29 12.02 21.59
N ASN A 57 -5.26 11.18 21.77
CA ASN A 57 -4.54 11.09 23.03
C ASN A 57 -3.39 12.09 23.16
N GLU A 58 -2.67 12.35 22.06
CA GLU A 58 -1.43 13.13 22.06
C GLU A 58 -1.51 14.40 21.21
N GLY A 59 -2.56 14.50 20.36
CA GLY A 59 -2.74 15.54 19.37
C GLY A 59 -2.25 15.12 17.98
N GLY A 60 -2.78 15.79 16.95
CA GLY A 60 -2.42 15.53 15.55
C GLY A 60 -1.20 16.31 15.04
N TRP A 61 -0.44 16.96 15.91
CA TRP A 61 0.75 17.71 15.53
C TRP A 61 1.83 16.79 14.96
N GLN A 62 2.65 17.34 14.08
CA GLN A 62 3.69 16.57 13.39
C GLN A 62 5.09 16.91 13.87
N SER A 63 5.32 18.19 14.16
CA SER A 63 6.49 18.63 14.92
C SER A 63 6.11 19.73 15.91
N ARG A 64 6.99 19.98 16.86
CA ARG A 64 6.77 20.92 17.96
C ARG A 64 8.01 21.72 18.20
N LEU A 65 7.83 23.01 18.43
CA LEU A 65 8.89 23.93 18.82
C LEU A 65 8.67 24.35 20.27
N VAL A 66 9.73 24.37 21.06
CA VAL A 66 9.70 24.80 22.47
C VAL A 66 10.66 25.96 22.66
N GLY A 67 10.18 27.12 23.01
CA GLY A 67 11.00 28.30 23.24
C GLY A 67 10.21 29.61 23.14
N GLU A 68 10.90 30.71 23.32
CA GLU A 68 10.29 32.04 23.14
C GLU A 68 10.16 32.35 21.64
N ILE A 69 8.94 32.50 21.16
CA ILE A 69 8.64 32.87 19.77
C ILE A 69 7.94 34.21 19.80
N ASP A 70 8.53 35.21 19.18
CA ASP A 70 7.89 36.52 19.06
C ASP A 70 6.76 36.48 18.01
N GLY A 71 5.92 37.53 18.01
CA GLY A 71 4.78 37.60 17.11
C GLY A 71 5.16 37.62 15.63
N GLU A 72 6.32 38.21 15.29
CA GLU A 72 6.80 38.33 13.92
C GLU A 72 7.30 36.96 13.44
N ALA A 73 8.04 36.22 14.26
CA ALA A 73 8.47 34.86 13.97
C ALA A 73 7.27 33.90 13.85
N LEU A 74 6.26 34.00 14.71
CA LEU A 74 5.05 33.20 14.63
C LEU A 74 4.30 33.43 13.32
N GLU A 75 4.18 34.67 12.88
CA GLU A 75 3.58 35.00 11.58
C GLU A 75 4.41 34.45 10.40
N ALA A 76 5.75 34.51 10.50
CA ALA A 76 6.63 33.94 9.51
C ALA A 76 6.48 32.39 9.42
N ILE A 77 6.34 31.71 10.55
CA ILE A 77 6.08 30.27 10.62
C ILE A 77 4.73 29.94 9.96
N ARG A 78 3.67 30.68 10.29
CA ARG A 78 2.34 30.48 9.70
C ARG A 78 2.30 30.67 8.19
N ASN A 79 3.15 31.57 7.67
CA ASN A 79 3.27 31.81 6.23
C ASN A 79 4.29 30.92 5.53
N PHE A 80 4.89 29.96 6.24
CA PHE A 80 5.86 29.05 5.64
C PHE A 80 5.14 28.08 4.68
N ALA A 81 5.65 27.91 3.47
CA ALA A 81 4.94 27.29 2.34
C ALA A 81 4.43 25.86 2.60
N THR A 82 5.09 25.12 3.47
CA THR A 82 4.75 23.70 3.78
C THR A 82 3.96 23.55 5.08
N VAL A 83 3.80 24.63 5.86
CA VAL A 83 3.02 24.65 7.11
C VAL A 83 1.55 24.92 6.77
N GLU A 84 0.68 24.04 7.23
CA GLU A 84 -0.77 24.21 7.15
C GLU A 84 -1.28 25.09 8.29
N GLU A 85 -0.79 24.79 9.52
CA GLU A 85 -1.19 25.52 10.71
C GLU A 85 -0.06 25.50 11.76
N ALA A 86 0.08 26.60 12.52
CA ALA A 86 0.93 26.69 13.68
C ALA A 86 0.11 27.18 14.88
N VAL A 87 -0.04 26.31 15.88
CA VAL A 87 -0.91 26.53 17.05
C VAL A 87 -0.06 26.61 18.30
N VAL A 88 -0.23 27.69 19.05
CA VAL A 88 0.39 27.81 20.38
C VAL A 88 -0.40 26.96 21.36
N ASN A 89 0.26 26.00 22.01
CA ASN A 89 -0.33 25.10 22.98
C ASN A 89 -0.19 25.70 24.38
N GLU A 90 -1.22 26.42 24.83
CA GLU A 90 -1.22 27.10 26.14
C GLU A 90 -1.16 26.11 27.31
N GLU A 91 -1.73 24.91 27.18
CA GLU A 91 -1.74 23.90 28.26
C GLU A 91 -0.35 23.33 28.57
N LYS A 92 0.53 23.29 27.54
CA LYS A 92 1.89 22.77 27.65
C LYS A 92 2.94 23.88 27.81
N SER A 93 2.55 25.13 27.61
CA SER A 93 3.41 26.28 27.82
C SER A 93 3.51 26.58 29.33
N GLN A 94 4.71 26.45 29.91
CA GLN A 94 4.97 26.70 31.33
C GLN A 94 6.28 27.52 31.47
N ASP A 95 6.37 28.27 32.55
CA ASP A 95 7.59 29.01 32.96
C ASP A 95 8.20 29.98 31.92
N GLY A 96 7.37 30.53 31.00
CA GLY A 96 7.83 31.44 29.95
C GLY A 96 8.27 30.74 28.66
N GLU A 97 8.31 29.43 28.62
CA GLU A 97 8.53 28.68 27.39
C GLU A 97 7.20 28.44 26.66
N MET A 98 7.13 28.95 25.43
CA MET A 98 5.98 28.73 24.54
C MET A 98 6.15 27.41 23.80
N VAL A 99 5.10 26.61 23.78
CA VAL A 99 5.04 25.37 23.00
C VAL A 99 4.19 25.62 21.77
N THR A 100 4.80 25.51 20.58
CA THR A 100 4.09 25.68 19.30
C THR A 100 4.02 24.38 18.54
N ASP A 101 2.80 23.89 18.32
CA ASP A 101 2.50 22.70 17.55
C ASP A 101 2.39 23.04 16.07
N LEU A 102 3.14 22.34 15.21
CA LEU A 102 3.17 22.54 13.77
C LEU A 102 2.42 21.42 13.05
N TYR A 103 1.58 21.83 12.12
CA TYR A 103 0.84 20.99 11.19
C TYR A 103 1.31 21.28 9.77
N PHE A 104 1.64 20.24 8.99
CA PHE A 104 2.14 20.35 7.63
C PHE A 104 1.13 19.80 6.63
N TYR A 105 1.07 20.37 5.44
CA TYR A 105 0.27 19.84 4.34
C TYR A 105 0.70 18.42 3.95
N HIS A 106 2.01 18.12 4.06
CA HIS A 106 2.55 16.81 3.72
C HIS A 106 3.53 16.32 4.78
N TYR A 107 3.30 15.14 5.30
CA TYR A 107 4.15 14.51 6.34
C TYR A 107 5.63 14.36 5.93
N LYS A 108 5.92 14.17 4.63
CA LYS A 108 7.29 14.04 4.10
C LYS A 108 8.16 15.30 4.31
N ASP A 109 7.54 16.46 4.41
CA ASP A 109 8.23 17.74 4.51
C ASP A 109 8.65 18.06 5.95
N VAL A 110 8.04 17.37 6.94
CA VAL A 110 8.25 17.62 8.37
C VAL A 110 9.72 17.55 8.78
N LEU A 111 10.43 16.48 8.44
CA LEU A 111 11.83 16.30 8.86
C LEU A 111 12.79 17.26 8.17
N GLN A 112 12.44 17.72 6.97
CA GLN A 112 13.28 18.63 6.19
C GLN A 112 13.07 20.10 6.60
N ASP A 113 11.83 20.49 6.85
CA ASP A 113 11.46 21.89 7.02
C ASP A 113 11.39 22.32 8.48
N THR A 114 11.11 21.39 9.44
CA THR A 114 11.12 21.73 10.86
C THR A 114 12.44 22.38 11.31
N PRO A 115 13.64 21.89 10.94
CA PRO A 115 14.89 22.57 11.33
C PRO A 115 15.03 24.01 10.77
N ARG A 116 14.54 24.23 9.54
CA ARG A 116 14.55 25.55 8.90
C ARG A 116 13.58 26.51 9.58
N ILE A 117 12.42 26.00 9.98
CA ILE A 117 11.42 26.77 10.71
C ILE A 117 11.95 27.11 12.11
N ALA A 118 12.62 26.18 12.79
CA ALA A 118 13.26 26.41 14.08
C ALA A 118 14.36 27.48 13.98
N GLU A 119 15.19 27.42 12.96
CA GLU A 119 16.23 28.42 12.69
C GLU A 119 15.61 29.85 12.46
N LEU A 120 14.52 29.89 11.68
CA LEU A 120 13.77 31.13 11.39
C LEU A 120 13.16 31.73 12.67
N ALA A 121 12.73 30.87 13.61
CA ALA A 121 12.19 31.27 14.90
C ALA A 121 13.28 31.54 15.97
N GLY A 122 14.57 31.32 15.65
CA GLY A 122 15.66 31.45 16.62
C GLY A 122 15.67 30.32 17.68
N ILE A 123 15.02 29.19 17.41
CA ILE A 123 14.91 28.09 18.34
C ILE A 123 16.05 27.06 18.08
N PRO A 124 16.79 26.65 19.13
CA PRO A 124 17.82 25.63 19.01
C PRO A 124 17.24 24.26 18.53
N PRO A 125 17.96 23.48 17.72
CA PRO A 125 17.49 22.17 17.23
C PRO A 125 17.11 21.20 18.35
N GLU A 126 17.75 21.29 19.50
CA GLU A 126 17.46 20.49 20.70
C GLU A 126 16.08 20.75 21.31
N ASN A 127 15.51 21.91 21.02
CA ASN A 127 14.16 22.30 21.44
C ASN A 127 13.10 22.00 20.38
N THR A 128 13.40 21.15 19.43
CA THR A 128 12.44 20.62 18.46
C THR A 128 12.07 19.20 18.79
N ALA A 129 10.79 18.88 18.72
CA ALA A 129 10.28 17.52 18.92
C ALA A 129 9.47 17.06 17.71
N TYR A 130 9.57 15.76 17.40
CA TYR A 130 8.80 15.14 16.32
C TYR A 130 7.81 14.14 16.88
N HIS A 131 6.63 14.08 16.28
CA HIS A 131 5.64 13.07 16.65
C HIS A 131 5.96 11.75 15.94
N HIS A 132 6.98 11.04 16.42
CA HIS A 132 7.52 9.84 15.75
C HIS A 132 6.48 8.75 15.50
N GLU A 133 5.52 8.55 16.42
CA GLU A 133 4.46 7.55 16.25
C GLU A 133 3.55 7.91 15.08
N LEU A 134 3.09 9.14 15.01
CA LEU A 134 2.23 9.62 13.93
C LEU A 134 2.97 9.60 12.59
N LEU A 135 4.19 10.14 12.55
CA LEU A 135 5.02 10.17 11.33
C LEU A 135 5.29 8.76 10.78
N ALA A 136 5.53 7.78 11.66
CA ALA A 136 5.75 6.39 11.26
C ALA A 136 4.53 5.76 10.57
N LEU A 137 3.30 6.14 10.97
CA LEU A 137 2.06 5.69 10.30
C LEU A 137 1.91 6.26 8.87
N TYR A 138 2.62 7.33 8.55
CA TYR A 138 2.69 7.92 7.20
C TYR A 138 4.00 7.59 6.47
N LEU A 139 4.74 6.57 6.97
CA LEU A 139 6.01 6.10 6.40
C LEU A 139 7.13 7.14 6.40
N VAL A 140 7.02 8.17 7.23
CA VAL A 140 8.08 9.13 7.48
C VAL A 140 8.84 8.70 8.72
N ARG A 141 10.13 8.40 8.56
CA ARG A 141 10.97 7.90 9.64
C ARG A 141 12.16 8.82 9.88
N ASP A 142 12.28 9.31 11.10
CA ASP A 142 13.48 9.97 11.55
C ASP A 142 14.61 8.93 11.69
N PRO A 143 15.81 9.17 11.09
CA PRO A 143 16.96 8.31 11.27
C PRO A 143 17.40 8.14 12.73
N GLN A 144 17.07 9.09 13.59
CA GLN A 144 17.39 9.06 15.02
C GLN A 144 16.37 8.27 15.85
N ASP A 145 15.17 7.99 15.32
CA ASP A 145 14.17 7.16 15.99
C ASP A 145 14.55 5.68 15.90
N THR A 146 14.99 5.13 17.01
CA THR A 146 15.37 3.71 17.16
C THR A 146 14.21 2.81 17.58
N ALA A 147 13.02 3.36 17.84
CA ALA A 147 11.87 2.58 18.29
C ALA A 147 11.39 1.60 17.20
N PRO A 148 11.05 0.35 17.56
CA PRO A 148 10.57 -0.62 16.59
C PRO A 148 9.16 -0.26 16.11
N ARG A 149 9.01 0.06 14.84
CA ARG A 149 7.73 0.34 14.17
C ARG A 149 7.31 -0.86 13.33
N LEU A 150 6.58 -1.80 13.92
CA LEU A 150 6.31 -3.11 13.32
C LEU A 150 5.03 -3.18 12.48
N LEU A 151 4.14 -2.20 12.53
CA LEU A 151 2.85 -2.26 11.86
C LEU A 151 2.98 -2.54 10.35
N PHE A 152 3.72 -1.71 9.62
CA PHE A 152 3.90 -1.86 8.18
C PHE A 152 4.74 -3.09 7.78
N PRO A 153 5.91 -3.36 8.39
CA PRO A 153 6.69 -4.56 8.07
C PRO A 153 5.92 -5.85 8.30
N LEU A 154 5.18 -5.94 9.41
CA LEU A 154 4.37 -7.11 9.71
C LEU A 154 3.23 -7.28 8.70
N PHE A 155 2.54 -6.19 8.36
CA PHE A 155 1.49 -6.23 7.34
C PHE A 155 2.03 -6.66 5.98
N LEU A 156 3.15 -6.08 5.53
CA LEU A 156 3.79 -6.47 4.27
C LEU A 156 4.18 -7.95 4.24
N LEU A 157 4.69 -8.48 5.36
CA LEU A 157 4.99 -9.91 5.49
C LEU A 157 3.73 -10.77 5.34
N ILE A 158 2.65 -10.40 6.02
CA ILE A 158 1.36 -11.13 5.93
C ILE A 158 0.81 -11.09 4.51
N VAL A 159 0.81 -9.93 3.86
CA VAL A 159 0.36 -9.78 2.47
C VAL A 159 1.22 -10.60 1.50
N ALA A 160 2.54 -10.60 1.68
CA ALA A 160 3.44 -11.40 0.85
C ALA A 160 3.17 -12.90 0.99
N LEU A 161 3.01 -13.40 2.22
CA LEU A 161 2.70 -14.81 2.49
C LEU A 161 1.31 -15.20 1.93
N ALA A 162 0.31 -14.34 2.14
CA ALA A 162 -1.02 -14.56 1.58
C ALA A 162 -0.97 -14.59 0.05
N SER A 163 -0.34 -13.60 -0.58
CA SER A 163 -0.22 -13.53 -2.05
C SER A 163 0.49 -14.75 -2.61
N PHE A 164 1.57 -15.21 -1.98
CA PHE A 164 2.27 -16.44 -2.38
C PHE A 164 1.36 -17.66 -2.32
N SER A 165 0.59 -17.82 -1.25
CA SER A 165 -0.38 -18.92 -1.09
C SER A 165 -1.48 -18.87 -2.16
N LEU A 166 -1.99 -17.66 -2.48
CA LEU A 166 -3.01 -17.47 -3.52
C LEU A 166 -2.47 -17.80 -4.91
N VAL A 167 -1.22 -17.45 -5.21
CA VAL A 167 -0.56 -17.85 -6.48
C VAL A 167 -0.49 -19.36 -6.61
N ILE A 168 -0.14 -20.10 -5.53
CA ILE A 168 -0.12 -21.56 -5.53
C ILE A 168 -1.52 -22.14 -5.80
N ILE A 169 -2.56 -21.59 -5.16
CA ILE A 169 -3.94 -22.07 -5.35
C ILE A 169 -4.39 -21.88 -6.80
N ILE A 170 -4.16 -20.71 -7.37
CA ILE A 170 -4.49 -20.42 -8.76
C ILE A 170 -3.68 -21.33 -9.70
N HIS A 171 -2.37 -21.48 -9.47
CA HIS A 171 -1.52 -22.37 -10.24
C HIS A 171 -2.05 -23.81 -10.23
N ASN A 172 -2.41 -24.35 -9.07
CA ASN A 172 -2.96 -25.71 -8.94
C ASN A 172 -4.30 -25.85 -9.67
N SER A 173 -5.17 -24.84 -9.61
CA SER A 173 -6.45 -24.82 -10.33
C SER A 173 -6.24 -24.88 -11.85
N PHE A 174 -5.26 -24.12 -12.36
CA PHE A 174 -4.87 -24.21 -13.77
C PHE A 174 -4.23 -25.55 -14.13
N ALA A 175 -3.37 -26.10 -13.29
CA ALA A 175 -2.72 -27.38 -13.53
C ALA A 175 -3.75 -28.53 -13.64
N VAL A 176 -4.76 -28.55 -12.78
CA VAL A 176 -5.87 -29.52 -12.85
C VAL A 176 -6.65 -29.34 -14.15
N SER A 177 -6.99 -28.11 -14.53
CA SER A 177 -7.68 -27.81 -15.80
C SER A 177 -6.86 -28.25 -17.02
N MET A 178 -5.54 -28.05 -16.99
CA MET A 178 -4.62 -28.46 -18.07
C MET A 178 -4.48 -29.99 -18.16
N ASN A 179 -4.35 -30.67 -17.02
CA ASN A 179 -4.22 -32.14 -17.00
C ASN A 179 -5.44 -32.81 -17.61
N ALA A 180 -6.63 -32.27 -17.43
CA ALA A 180 -7.85 -32.78 -18.07
C ALA A 180 -7.81 -32.69 -19.62
N ARG A 181 -6.89 -31.87 -20.19
CA ARG A 181 -6.76 -31.59 -21.63
C ARG A 181 -5.47 -32.13 -22.26
N ILE A 182 -4.65 -32.83 -21.52
CA ILE A 182 -3.34 -33.30 -22.00
C ILE A 182 -3.44 -34.09 -23.31
N HIS A 183 -4.51 -34.89 -23.45
CA HIS A 183 -4.77 -35.66 -24.66
C HIS A 183 -5.07 -34.77 -25.87
N GLN A 184 -5.81 -33.68 -25.68
CA GLN A 184 -6.11 -32.71 -26.75
C GLN A 184 -4.84 -31.96 -27.21
N PHE A 185 -3.95 -31.58 -26.29
CA PHE A 185 -2.66 -30.98 -26.64
C PHE A 185 -1.73 -31.97 -27.36
N GLY A 186 -1.81 -33.28 -27.03
CA GLY A 186 -1.13 -34.33 -27.78
C GLY A 186 -1.59 -34.39 -29.23
N ILE A 187 -2.88 -34.29 -29.47
CA ILE A 187 -3.46 -34.25 -30.83
C ILE A 187 -2.97 -33.01 -31.59
N PHE A 188 -3.01 -31.84 -30.94
CA PHE A 188 -2.50 -30.58 -31.57
C PHE A 188 -1.02 -30.68 -31.93
N SER A 189 -0.20 -31.28 -31.07
CA SER A 189 1.21 -31.51 -31.34
C SER A 189 1.41 -32.47 -32.53
N SER A 190 0.57 -33.52 -32.65
CA SER A 190 0.63 -34.49 -33.73
C SER A 190 0.29 -33.88 -35.11
N ILE A 191 -0.56 -32.85 -35.15
CA ILE A 191 -0.92 -32.15 -36.38
C ILE A 191 0.00 -30.92 -36.63
N GLY A 192 1.12 -30.79 -35.87
CA GLY A 192 2.16 -29.80 -36.12
C GLY A 192 2.07 -28.51 -35.33
N ALA A 193 1.25 -28.42 -34.28
CA ALA A 193 1.23 -27.27 -33.39
C ALA A 193 2.54 -27.16 -32.59
N THR A 194 3.14 -25.98 -32.60
CA THR A 194 4.38 -25.74 -31.86
C THR A 194 4.08 -25.51 -30.38
N PRO A 195 5.03 -25.81 -29.44
CA PRO A 195 4.87 -25.55 -28.01
C PRO A 195 4.57 -24.05 -27.72
N LYS A 196 5.10 -23.14 -28.52
CA LYS A 196 4.81 -21.69 -28.39
C LYS A 196 3.34 -21.39 -28.68
N GLN A 197 2.74 -22.02 -29.69
CA GLN A 197 1.33 -21.81 -30.01
C GLN A 197 0.42 -22.35 -28.92
N ILE A 198 0.71 -23.53 -28.36
CA ILE A 198 -0.03 -24.11 -27.23
C ILE A 198 0.04 -23.19 -26.01
N ARG A 199 1.25 -22.69 -25.68
CA ARG A 199 1.43 -21.73 -24.58
C ARG A 199 0.66 -20.42 -24.79
N THR A 200 0.64 -19.90 -26.01
CA THR A 200 -0.11 -18.67 -26.34
C THR A 200 -1.61 -18.89 -26.16
N CYS A 201 -2.13 -20.05 -26.57
CA CYS A 201 -3.54 -20.41 -26.37
C CYS A 201 -3.90 -20.41 -24.88
N LEU A 202 -3.06 -21.01 -24.02
CA LEU A 202 -3.26 -21.07 -22.58
C LEU A 202 -3.20 -19.68 -21.92
N LEU A 203 -2.28 -18.82 -22.36
CA LEU A 203 -2.21 -17.44 -21.86
C LEU A 203 -3.43 -16.61 -22.25
N GLN A 204 -3.95 -16.80 -23.46
CA GLN A 204 -5.19 -16.14 -23.90
C GLN A 204 -6.41 -16.61 -23.09
N GLU A 205 -6.46 -17.91 -22.76
CA GLU A 205 -7.51 -18.47 -21.92
C GLU A 205 -7.44 -17.87 -20.52
N ALA A 206 -6.25 -17.84 -19.92
CA ALA A 206 -6.04 -17.21 -18.62
C ALA A 206 -6.47 -15.74 -18.62
N ALA A 207 -6.06 -14.98 -19.65
CA ALA A 207 -6.45 -13.58 -19.79
C ALA A 207 -7.98 -13.42 -19.93
N SER A 208 -8.65 -14.28 -20.68
CA SER A 208 -10.12 -14.23 -20.85
C SER A 208 -10.87 -14.56 -19.56
N LEU A 209 -10.30 -15.44 -18.71
CA LEU A 209 -10.87 -15.76 -17.40
C LEU A 209 -10.70 -14.64 -16.37
N CYS A 210 -9.63 -13.86 -16.49
CA CYS A 210 -9.38 -12.69 -15.63
C CYS A 210 -10.16 -11.44 -16.05
N ALA A 211 -10.62 -11.36 -17.31
CA ALA A 211 -11.34 -10.20 -17.86
C ALA A 211 -12.87 -10.26 -17.64
N LEU A 212 -13.37 -11.34 -17.06
CA LEU A 212 -14.78 -11.60 -16.73
C LEU A 212 -15.04 -11.45 -15.23
#